data_1d0a16853ff722b824b03235f0cb2541
#
_entry.id   1d0a16853ff722b824b03235f0cb2541
#
_cell.length_a   1.000
_cell.length_b   1.000
_cell.length_c   1.000
_cell.angle_alpha   90.00
_cell.angle_beta   90.00
_cell.angle_gamma   90.00
#
_symmetry.space_group_name_H-M   'P 1'
#
loop_
_entity.id
_entity.type
_entity.pdbx_description
1 polymer ?
#
loop_
_entity_poly.entity_id
_entity_poly.type
_entity_poly.pdbx_seq_one_letter_code
_entity_poly.pdbx_strand_id
1 'polypeptide(L)'
;MMRLRSILLNIVVIVIALSALLPRSFGAEQASDLPAWLRAHIGEGEGQIAQVVLQRARVLYLKKVREGAVKNPCYFAMDATRPGGFGRRFYVICESDQTFRAVPVGHGNGRNLKGIADFANGIQCAKNFSNAMDSKLTTGGAYVTGEEITSFKGYYRNSAGKYVVLSRSFVQFDGEGDAANARPRAIGGHPAVLLRGVCLRKDPDSAYANHDGYVPFGKLVDYSGGRSNGCTSWSASDAGQIIPMMKDKPTTLYIYPDSRDIAAVAQAVKAGRSPSRAGLYWNASCLKEIRSPKFWPKETLEPILIQYRKGHPAPPPRPTPICKGQ
;
A
#
# COMPACT_ATOMS: atom_id res chain seq x y z
N MET A 1 20.95 67.81 -1.59
CA MET A 1 21.34 66.68 -0.69
C MET A 1 20.17 66.03 0.06
N MET A 2 18.89 66.27 -0.28
CA MET A 2 17.72 65.79 0.48
C MET A 2 16.98 64.56 -0.16
N ARG A 3 17.31 64.15 -1.38
CA ARG A 3 16.62 63.01 -2.04
C ARG A 3 17.28 61.65 -1.89
N LEU A 4 18.53 61.55 -1.41
CA LEU A 4 19.25 60.28 -1.28
C LEU A 4 18.94 59.53 0.04
N ARG A 5 18.51 60.25 1.10
CA ARG A 5 18.18 59.64 2.40
C ARG A 5 16.84 58.90 2.43
N SER A 6 15.85 59.32 1.62
CA SER A 6 14.54 58.66 1.55
C SER A 6 14.56 57.32 0.80
N ILE A 7 15.48 57.12 -0.14
CA ILE A 7 15.59 55.87 -0.92
C ILE A 7 16.23 54.76 -0.07
N LEU A 8 17.21 55.13 0.75
CA LEU A 8 17.86 54.15 1.64
C LEU A 8 16.95 53.65 2.76
N LEU A 9 16.05 54.49 3.26
CA LEU A 9 15.11 54.11 4.32
C LEU A 9 14.03 53.14 3.82
N ASN A 10 13.57 53.29 2.58
CA ASN A 10 12.58 52.40 1.96
C ASN A 10 13.15 51.04 1.59
N ILE A 11 14.44 50.93 1.25
CA ILE A 11 15.08 49.65 0.93
C ILE A 11 15.28 48.80 2.21
N VAL A 12 15.62 49.43 3.34
CA VAL A 12 15.79 48.70 4.63
C VAL A 12 14.46 48.19 5.15
N VAL A 13 13.35 48.91 4.99
CA VAL A 13 12.01 48.42 5.42
C VAL A 13 11.52 47.25 4.56
N ILE A 14 11.81 47.24 3.25
CA ILE A 14 11.43 46.16 2.35
C ILE A 14 12.23 44.87 2.65
N VAL A 15 13.52 44.99 2.98
CA VAL A 15 14.34 43.82 3.33
C VAL A 15 13.94 43.18 4.68
N ILE A 16 13.50 43.97 5.65
CA ILE A 16 13.00 43.49 6.94
C ILE A 16 11.62 42.80 6.79
N ALA A 17 10.77 43.31 5.87
CA ALA A 17 9.46 42.69 5.61
C ALA A 17 9.54 41.38 4.83
N LEU A 18 10.57 41.15 4.00
CA LEU A 18 10.77 39.88 3.28
C LEU A 18 11.38 38.77 4.14
N SER A 19 12.07 39.09 5.22
CA SER A 19 12.64 38.08 6.11
C SER A 19 11.61 37.43 7.07
N ALA A 20 10.39 37.99 7.16
CA ALA A 20 9.32 37.44 8.00
C ALA A 20 8.44 36.38 7.29
N LEU A 21 8.70 36.08 5.99
CA LEU A 21 7.94 35.13 5.18
C LEU A 21 8.73 33.84 4.87
N LEU A 22 9.75 33.51 5.66
CA LEU A 22 10.34 32.17 5.60
C LEU A 22 9.26 31.17 6.04
N PRO A 23 8.91 30.15 5.23
CA PRO A 23 7.97 29.15 5.64
C PRO A 23 8.54 28.45 6.88
N ARG A 24 7.85 28.63 8.02
CA ARG A 24 8.12 27.83 9.22
C ARG A 24 8.15 26.37 8.78
N SER A 25 9.24 25.70 9.06
CA SER A 25 9.41 24.28 8.75
C SER A 25 8.29 23.48 9.42
N PHE A 26 7.34 23.01 8.65
CA PHE A 26 6.19 22.19 9.09
C PHE A 26 6.60 20.91 9.83
N GLY A 27 7.88 20.54 9.85
CA GLY A 27 8.38 19.28 10.39
C GLY A 27 8.65 19.27 11.90
N ALA A 28 8.95 20.41 12.53
CA ALA A 28 9.36 20.41 13.93
C ALA A 28 8.19 20.53 14.94
N GLU A 29 7.09 21.16 14.55
CA GLU A 29 5.93 21.38 15.41
C GLU A 29 5.03 20.13 15.58
N GLN A 30 5.11 19.18 14.64
CA GLN A 30 4.29 17.96 14.65
C GLN A 30 4.89 16.78 15.43
N ALA A 31 6.16 16.81 15.79
CA ALA A 31 6.79 15.73 16.54
C ALA A 31 6.39 15.71 18.03
N SER A 32 5.95 16.84 18.56
CA SER A 32 5.59 16.98 19.99
C SER A 32 4.18 16.48 20.34
N ASP A 33 3.32 16.21 19.37
CA ASP A 33 1.89 15.95 19.57
C ASP A 33 1.47 14.47 19.52
N LEU A 34 2.43 13.54 19.50
CA LEU A 34 2.10 12.11 19.59
C LEU A 34 1.76 11.72 21.02
N PRO A 35 0.61 11.07 21.28
CA PRO A 35 0.27 10.53 22.59
C PRO A 35 1.38 9.64 23.16
N ALA A 36 1.59 9.65 24.47
CA ALA A 36 2.67 8.93 25.13
C ALA A 36 2.64 7.42 24.82
N TRP A 37 1.45 6.82 24.80
CA TRP A 37 1.26 5.41 24.48
C TRP A 37 1.68 5.07 23.04
N LEU A 38 1.43 5.95 22.05
CA LEU A 38 1.89 5.74 20.67
C LEU A 38 3.41 5.87 20.55
N ARG A 39 4.04 6.76 21.29
CA ARG A 39 5.51 6.90 21.31
C ARG A 39 6.21 5.63 21.75
N ALA A 40 5.60 4.83 22.61
CA ALA A 40 6.15 3.54 23.05
C ALA A 40 6.27 2.51 21.89
N HIS A 41 5.54 2.67 20.80
CA HIS A 41 5.57 1.79 19.64
C HIS A 41 6.53 2.27 18.53
N ILE A 42 7.16 3.44 18.70
CA ILE A 42 8.11 3.98 17.70
C ILE A 42 9.42 3.23 17.76
N GLY A 43 9.94 2.83 16.60
CA GLY A 43 11.24 2.20 16.47
C GLY A 43 11.40 1.43 15.16
N GLU A 44 12.53 0.72 15.06
CA GLU A 44 12.87 -0.11 13.89
C GLU A 44 12.82 -1.60 14.19
N GLY A 45 12.52 -2.00 15.43
CA GLY A 45 12.36 -3.40 15.84
C GLY A 45 11.12 -4.05 15.24
N GLU A 46 11.01 -5.37 15.40
CA GLU A 46 9.85 -6.14 14.92
C GLU A 46 8.55 -5.64 15.59
N GLY A 47 7.54 -5.35 14.78
CA GLY A 47 6.26 -4.84 15.23
C GLY A 47 6.24 -3.36 15.63
N GLN A 48 7.39 -2.68 15.68
CA GLN A 48 7.47 -1.22 15.89
C GLN A 48 7.21 -0.47 14.58
N ILE A 49 6.79 0.79 14.68
CA ILE A 49 6.53 1.68 13.54
C ILE A 49 7.57 2.80 13.49
N ALA A 50 8.08 3.12 12.30
CA ALA A 50 8.95 4.26 12.14
C ALA A 50 8.19 5.58 12.41
N GLN A 51 8.84 6.52 13.10
CA GLN A 51 8.21 7.78 13.52
C GLN A 51 7.55 8.53 12.36
N VAL A 52 8.22 8.65 11.22
CA VAL A 52 7.70 9.37 10.05
C VAL A 52 6.43 8.69 9.48
N VAL A 53 6.38 7.35 9.50
CA VAL A 53 5.22 6.58 9.04
C VAL A 53 4.02 6.83 9.95
N LEU A 54 4.22 6.74 11.26
CA LEU A 54 3.18 7.01 12.26
C LEU A 54 2.67 8.45 12.16
N GLN A 55 3.57 9.43 12.10
CA GLN A 55 3.20 10.84 12.02
C GLN A 55 2.36 11.14 10.78
N ARG A 56 2.77 10.66 9.60
CA ARG A 56 2.03 10.89 8.36
C ARG A 56 0.67 10.20 8.35
N ALA A 57 0.60 8.97 8.86
CA ALA A 57 -0.67 8.25 8.98
C ALA A 57 -1.64 8.99 9.92
N ARG A 58 -1.15 9.45 11.07
CA ARG A 58 -1.96 10.19 12.04
C ARG A 58 -2.42 11.55 11.52
N VAL A 59 -1.53 12.29 10.86
CA VAL A 59 -1.86 13.58 10.24
C VAL A 59 -2.94 13.41 9.17
N LEU A 60 -2.82 12.40 8.32
CA LEU A 60 -3.85 12.06 7.33
C LEU A 60 -5.19 11.75 8.01
N TYR A 61 -5.19 10.89 9.02
CA TYR A 61 -6.38 10.51 9.78
C TYR A 61 -7.07 11.73 10.40
N LEU A 62 -6.34 12.52 11.19
CA LEU A 62 -6.88 13.71 11.83
C LEU A 62 -7.42 14.75 10.84
N LYS A 63 -6.75 14.88 9.67
CA LYS A 63 -7.25 15.72 8.57
C LYS A 63 -8.60 15.22 8.07
N LYS A 64 -8.71 13.92 7.75
CA LYS A 64 -9.94 13.32 7.21
C LYS A 64 -11.10 13.28 8.22
N VAL A 65 -10.80 13.15 9.49
CA VAL A 65 -11.81 13.29 10.57
C VAL A 65 -12.34 14.73 10.63
N ARG A 66 -11.46 15.73 10.59
CA ARG A 66 -11.87 17.15 10.58
C ARG A 66 -12.68 17.53 9.32
N GLU A 67 -12.37 16.92 8.18
CA GLU A 67 -13.12 17.08 6.94
C GLU A 67 -14.47 16.34 6.96
N GLY A 68 -14.76 15.55 7.99
CA GLY A 68 -15.97 14.73 8.08
C GLY A 68 -15.99 13.53 7.12
N ALA A 69 -14.88 13.27 6.41
CA ALA A 69 -14.77 12.16 5.46
C ALA A 69 -14.57 10.79 6.16
N VAL A 70 -14.10 10.78 7.39
CA VAL A 70 -13.83 9.59 8.19
C VAL A 70 -14.47 9.72 9.57
N LYS A 71 -15.18 8.66 9.98
CA LYS A 71 -15.79 8.53 11.32
C LYS A 71 -15.31 7.28 12.07
N ASN A 72 -14.45 6.49 11.46
CA ASN A 72 -13.88 5.30 12.08
C ASN A 72 -12.91 5.71 13.19
N PRO A 73 -12.97 5.08 14.39
CA PRO A 73 -12.05 5.40 15.48
C PRO A 73 -10.62 4.90 15.24
N CYS A 74 -10.41 4.06 14.23
CA CYS A 74 -9.13 3.47 13.88
C CYS A 74 -8.62 3.98 12.54
N TYR A 75 -7.31 3.96 12.35
CA TYR A 75 -6.64 4.22 11.08
C TYR A 75 -5.50 3.25 10.84
N PHE A 76 -4.99 3.21 9.62
CA PHE A 76 -3.97 2.27 9.21
C PHE A 76 -2.72 2.94 8.66
N ALA A 77 -1.59 2.26 8.84
CA ALA A 77 -0.34 2.61 8.22
C ALA A 77 0.34 1.38 7.63
N MET A 78 1.13 1.54 6.58
CA MET A 78 1.99 0.50 6.04
C MET A 78 3.37 1.09 5.76
N ASP A 79 4.41 0.42 6.25
CA ASP A 79 5.80 0.74 5.91
C ASP A 79 6.30 -0.26 4.85
N ALA A 80 6.18 0.11 3.58
CA ALA A 80 6.61 -0.74 2.47
C ALA A 80 8.13 -0.78 2.30
N THR A 81 8.89 0.00 3.06
CA THR A 81 10.37 -0.08 3.09
C THR A 81 10.89 -1.21 3.96
N ARG A 82 10.06 -1.75 4.88
CA ARG A 82 10.42 -2.86 5.77
C ARG A 82 10.35 -4.21 5.05
N PRO A 83 11.03 -5.23 5.58
CA PRO A 83 10.94 -6.58 5.04
C PRO A 83 9.51 -7.07 4.97
N GLY A 84 9.17 -7.70 3.84
CA GLY A 84 7.92 -8.43 3.62
C GLY A 84 7.95 -9.82 4.25
N GLY A 85 7.30 -10.79 3.61
CA GLY A 85 7.20 -12.12 4.13
C GLY A 85 6.38 -12.13 5.42
N PHE A 86 6.97 -12.57 6.52
CA PHE A 86 6.34 -12.57 7.84
C PHE A 86 6.62 -11.29 8.65
N GLY A 87 7.38 -10.34 8.12
CA GLY A 87 7.67 -9.06 8.77
C GLY A 87 6.41 -8.22 8.98
N ARG A 88 6.24 -7.74 10.21
CA ARG A 88 5.06 -6.96 10.63
C ARG A 88 5.27 -5.51 10.26
N ARG A 89 4.64 -5.07 9.17
CA ARG A 89 4.81 -3.73 8.59
C ARG A 89 3.51 -3.04 8.21
N PHE A 90 2.37 -3.66 8.51
CA PHE A 90 1.05 -3.04 8.45
C PHE A 90 0.54 -2.84 9.88
N TYR A 91 0.09 -1.64 10.17
CA TYR A 91 -0.27 -1.19 11.51
C TYR A 91 -1.73 -0.80 11.57
N VAL A 92 -2.41 -1.35 12.58
CA VAL A 92 -3.78 -0.98 12.97
C VAL A 92 -3.65 -0.14 14.23
N ILE A 93 -4.19 1.07 14.21
CA ILE A 93 -4.06 2.06 15.27
C ILE A 93 -5.44 2.61 15.62
N CYS A 94 -5.87 2.39 16.86
CA CYS A 94 -7.14 2.89 17.37
C CYS A 94 -6.85 3.75 18.60
N GLU A 95 -7.01 5.07 18.48
CA GLU A 95 -6.66 6.00 19.57
C GLU A 95 -7.69 6.00 20.73
N SER A 96 -8.94 5.60 20.45
CA SER A 96 -10.01 5.57 21.45
C SER A 96 -9.77 4.54 22.56
N ASP A 97 -9.20 3.41 22.23
CA ASP A 97 -8.93 2.28 23.13
C ASP A 97 -7.43 1.98 23.30
N GLN A 98 -6.59 2.86 22.77
CA GLN A 98 -5.13 2.76 22.79
C GLN A 98 -4.60 1.44 22.18
N THR A 99 -5.31 0.90 21.18
CA THR A 99 -4.88 -0.31 20.49
C THR A 99 -3.84 0.01 19.41
N PHE A 100 -2.71 -0.70 19.47
CA PHE A 100 -1.70 -0.75 18.41
C PHE A 100 -1.40 -2.19 18.09
N ARG A 101 -1.56 -2.56 16.81
CA ARG A 101 -1.26 -3.90 16.33
C ARG A 101 -0.49 -3.84 15.03
N ALA A 102 0.58 -4.62 14.93
CA ALA A 102 1.37 -4.79 13.73
C ALA A 102 1.18 -6.19 13.14
N VAL A 103 0.91 -6.28 11.84
CA VAL A 103 0.68 -7.56 11.14
C VAL A 103 1.51 -7.65 9.85
N PRO A 104 1.79 -8.87 9.37
CA PRO A 104 2.42 -9.08 8.08
C PRO A 104 1.51 -8.64 6.93
N VAL A 105 2.12 -8.13 5.87
CA VAL A 105 1.40 -7.73 4.66
C VAL A 105 2.27 -7.89 3.41
N GLY A 106 1.65 -8.33 2.31
CA GLY A 106 2.28 -8.38 0.98
C GLY A 106 2.40 -7.00 0.34
N HIS A 107 3.32 -6.89 -0.62
CA HIS A 107 3.48 -5.71 -1.48
C HIS A 107 3.45 -6.10 -2.96
N GLY A 108 3.37 -5.10 -3.83
CA GLY A 108 3.34 -5.29 -5.27
C GLY A 108 4.62 -5.93 -5.81
N ASN A 109 4.47 -7.01 -6.58
CA ASN A 109 5.58 -7.80 -7.10
C ASN A 109 6.25 -7.18 -8.33
N GLY A 110 5.60 -6.21 -9.00
CA GLY A 110 6.10 -5.68 -10.25
C GLY A 110 6.23 -6.74 -11.36
N ARG A 111 7.06 -6.45 -12.35
CA ARG A 111 7.33 -7.33 -13.49
C ARG A 111 8.76 -7.20 -13.98
N ASN A 112 9.28 -8.27 -14.55
CA ASN A 112 10.44 -8.24 -15.43
C ASN A 112 9.95 -8.44 -16.87
N LEU A 113 10.02 -7.38 -17.68
CA LEU A 113 9.74 -7.43 -19.11
C LEU A 113 11.07 -7.66 -19.81
N LYS A 114 11.44 -8.94 -20.00
CA LYS A 114 12.74 -9.36 -20.53
C LYS A 114 13.19 -8.51 -21.73
N GLY A 115 14.38 -7.92 -21.63
CA GLY A 115 14.98 -7.08 -22.68
C GLY A 115 14.41 -5.66 -22.81
N ILE A 116 13.38 -5.29 -22.02
CA ILE A 116 12.69 -3.98 -22.14
C ILE A 116 12.81 -3.19 -20.86
N ALA A 117 12.29 -3.70 -19.74
CA ALA A 117 12.34 -3.05 -18.43
C ALA A 117 12.22 -4.06 -17.30
N ASP A 118 13.00 -3.87 -16.24
CA ASP A 118 12.88 -4.65 -15.01
C ASP A 118 12.45 -3.73 -13.86
N PHE A 119 11.22 -3.95 -13.41
CA PHE A 119 10.64 -3.32 -12.23
C PHE A 119 10.05 -4.36 -11.27
N ALA A 120 10.58 -5.58 -11.29
CA ALA A 120 10.21 -6.62 -10.33
C ALA A 120 10.74 -6.29 -8.94
N ASN A 121 10.00 -6.73 -7.94
CA ASN A 121 10.39 -6.67 -6.53
C ASN A 121 10.76 -8.05 -6.00
N GLY A 122 11.69 -8.10 -5.06
CA GLY A 122 11.95 -9.25 -4.21
C GLY A 122 10.76 -9.56 -3.29
N ILE A 123 10.80 -10.70 -2.61
CA ILE A 123 9.78 -11.08 -1.61
C ILE A 123 9.96 -10.25 -0.34
N GLN A 124 11.21 -10.04 0.08
CA GLN A 124 11.52 -9.35 1.33
C GLN A 124 11.43 -7.83 1.18
N CYS A 125 12.18 -7.25 0.26
CA CYS A 125 12.33 -5.81 0.16
C CYS A 125 11.75 -5.29 -1.16
N ALA A 126 10.91 -4.26 -1.07
CA ALA A 126 10.41 -3.56 -2.25
C ALA A 126 11.45 -2.51 -2.70
N LYS A 127 11.91 -2.63 -3.95
CA LYS A 127 12.79 -1.68 -4.62
C LYS A 127 12.02 -0.71 -5.49
N ASN A 128 10.99 -1.22 -6.17
CA ASN A 128 10.26 -0.52 -7.21
C ASN A 128 8.85 -0.18 -6.75
N PHE A 129 8.42 1.04 -7.04
CA PHE A 129 7.11 1.59 -6.74
C PHE A 129 6.55 2.26 -7.98
N SER A 130 5.22 2.29 -8.14
CA SER A 130 4.60 2.93 -9.30
C SER A 130 3.11 3.16 -9.11
N ASN A 131 2.62 4.22 -9.73
CA ASN A 131 1.20 4.51 -9.90
C ASN A 131 0.67 4.12 -11.30
N ALA A 132 1.47 3.46 -12.14
CA ALA A 132 1.08 3.04 -13.49
C ALA A 132 0.07 1.87 -13.47
N MET A 133 -0.88 1.91 -14.41
CA MET A 133 -1.80 0.79 -14.68
C MET A 133 -1.01 -0.48 -15.00
N ASP A 134 -1.49 -1.63 -14.52
CA ASP A 134 -0.87 -2.95 -14.75
C ASP A 134 0.60 -3.11 -14.34
N SER A 135 1.19 -2.13 -13.64
CA SER A 135 2.56 -2.24 -13.12
C SER A 135 2.70 -3.36 -12.11
N LYS A 136 1.61 -3.74 -11.43
CA LYS A 136 1.62 -4.67 -10.29
C LYS A 136 2.49 -4.19 -9.13
N LEU A 137 2.76 -2.90 -9.04
CA LEU A 137 3.56 -2.28 -8.00
C LEU A 137 2.68 -1.59 -6.97
N THR A 138 3.15 -1.54 -5.74
CA THR A 138 2.57 -0.71 -4.69
C THR A 138 2.81 0.76 -5.03
N THR A 139 1.81 1.59 -4.77
CA THR A 139 1.95 3.05 -4.74
C THR A 139 1.94 3.49 -3.28
N GLY A 140 2.90 4.31 -2.89
CA GLY A 140 2.86 4.99 -1.59
C GLY A 140 1.95 6.21 -1.62
N GLY A 141 1.53 6.67 -0.45
CA GLY A 141 0.72 7.87 -0.31
C GLY A 141 -0.50 7.68 0.58
N ALA A 142 -1.44 8.61 0.46
CA ALA A 142 -2.65 8.71 1.24
C ALA A 142 -3.82 8.00 0.57
N TYR A 143 -4.59 7.26 1.38
CA TYR A 143 -5.80 6.56 0.94
C TYR A 143 -6.93 6.73 1.95
N VAL A 144 -8.16 6.68 1.46
CA VAL A 144 -9.37 6.42 2.22
C VAL A 144 -9.91 5.06 1.80
N THR A 145 -10.36 4.24 2.76
CA THR A 145 -10.98 2.95 2.45
C THR A 145 -12.39 3.19 1.90
N GLY A 146 -12.71 2.51 0.82
CA GLY A 146 -14.01 2.57 0.17
C GLY A 146 -14.90 1.38 0.51
N GLU A 147 -15.73 0.98 -0.45
CA GLU A 147 -16.65 -0.13 -0.31
C GLU A 147 -15.96 -1.49 -0.16
N GLU A 148 -16.62 -2.39 0.58
CA GLU A 148 -16.28 -3.81 0.63
C GLU A 148 -17.09 -4.58 -0.42
N ILE A 149 -16.39 -5.38 -1.22
CA ILE A 149 -16.97 -6.27 -2.21
C ILE A 149 -16.62 -7.70 -1.84
N THR A 150 -17.62 -8.51 -1.48
CA THR A 150 -17.42 -9.94 -1.23
C THR A 150 -17.84 -10.75 -2.44
N SER A 151 -17.00 -11.67 -2.89
CA SER A 151 -17.25 -12.50 -4.06
C SER A 151 -16.95 -13.98 -3.78
N PHE A 152 -17.87 -14.83 -4.21
CA PHE A 152 -17.68 -16.28 -4.25
C PHE A 152 -16.53 -16.62 -5.21
N LYS A 153 -15.62 -17.52 -4.77
CA LYS A 153 -14.45 -17.97 -5.56
C LYS A 153 -14.51 -19.45 -5.89
N GLY A 154 -15.36 -20.21 -5.23
CA GLY A 154 -15.53 -21.65 -5.40
C GLY A 154 -15.49 -22.41 -4.09
N TYR A 155 -15.34 -23.72 -4.20
CA TYR A 155 -15.22 -24.63 -3.07
C TYR A 155 -13.81 -25.22 -3.00
N TYR A 156 -13.41 -25.59 -1.79
CA TYR A 156 -12.20 -26.37 -1.54
C TYR A 156 -12.47 -27.43 -0.48
N ARG A 157 -11.58 -28.42 -0.38
CA ARG A 157 -11.63 -29.42 0.69
C ARG A 157 -10.70 -28.97 1.81
N ASN A 158 -11.22 -28.87 3.03
CA ASN A 158 -10.41 -28.55 4.22
C ASN A 158 -9.64 -29.77 4.72
N SER A 159 -8.86 -29.62 5.79
CA SER A 159 -8.08 -30.70 6.42
C SER A 159 -8.94 -31.84 6.96
N ALA A 160 -10.21 -31.55 7.34
CA ALA A 160 -11.17 -32.59 7.77
C ALA A 160 -11.90 -33.26 6.60
N GLY A 161 -11.49 -33.02 5.36
CA GLY A 161 -12.08 -33.58 4.15
C GLY A 161 -13.43 -32.97 3.74
N LYS A 162 -13.94 -31.96 4.47
CA LYS A 162 -15.22 -31.31 4.18
C LYS A 162 -15.07 -30.25 3.08
N TYR A 163 -16.12 -30.11 2.27
CA TYR A 163 -16.21 -29.02 1.29
C TYR A 163 -16.57 -27.72 1.98
N VAL A 164 -15.81 -26.68 1.71
CA VAL A 164 -15.94 -25.35 2.30
C VAL A 164 -15.98 -24.31 1.20
N VAL A 165 -16.89 -23.35 1.35
CA VAL A 165 -17.01 -22.18 0.45
C VAL A 165 -15.83 -21.26 0.67
N LEU A 166 -15.18 -20.84 -0.40
CA LEU A 166 -14.28 -19.71 -0.40
C LEU A 166 -15.02 -18.47 -0.93
N SER A 167 -15.40 -17.58 -0.04
CA SER A 167 -15.73 -16.19 -0.37
C SER A 167 -14.57 -15.28 0.01
N ARG A 168 -14.26 -14.31 -0.83
CA ARG A 168 -13.15 -13.38 -0.61
C ARG A 168 -13.66 -11.95 -0.62
N SER A 169 -13.48 -11.25 0.49
CA SER A 169 -13.74 -9.82 0.58
C SER A 169 -12.57 -9.02 0.01
N PHE A 170 -12.90 -7.91 -0.60
CA PHE A 170 -11.97 -6.91 -1.11
C PHE A 170 -12.48 -5.53 -0.67
N VAL A 171 -11.63 -4.76 -0.01
CA VAL A 171 -11.92 -3.37 0.34
C VAL A 171 -11.21 -2.47 -0.66
N GLN A 172 -11.98 -1.67 -1.40
CA GLN A 172 -11.44 -0.69 -2.34
C GLN A 172 -10.69 0.40 -1.59
N PHE A 173 -9.57 0.87 -2.16
CA PHE A 173 -8.86 2.05 -1.66
C PHE A 173 -9.00 3.19 -2.67
N ASP A 174 -9.36 4.37 -2.16
CA ASP A 174 -9.37 5.63 -2.89
C ASP A 174 -8.14 6.43 -2.51
N GLY A 175 -7.24 6.62 -3.46
CA GLY A 175 -5.98 7.30 -3.23
C GLY A 175 -6.01 8.78 -3.56
N GLU A 176 -5.07 9.53 -2.98
CA GLU A 176 -4.82 10.95 -3.25
C GLU A 176 -3.38 11.14 -3.77
N GLY A 177 -3.13 12.23 -4.48
CA GLY A 177 -1.81 12.54 -5.02
C GLY A 177 -1.27 11.44 -5.94
N ASP A 178 -0.10 10.89 -5.64
CA ASP A 178 0.50 9.78 -6.41
C ASP A 178 -0.42 8.56 -6.50
N ALA A 179 -1.27 8.35 -5.51
CA ALA A 179 -2.18 7.23 -5.43
C ALA A 179 -3.57 7.49 -6.05
N ALA A 180 -3.82 8.66 -6.64
CA ALA A 180 -5.15 9.08 -7.13
C ALA A 180 -5.79 8.10 -8.15
N ASN A 181 -5.00 7.27 -8.84
CA ASN A 181 -5.49 6.25 -9.75
C ASN A 181 -5.66 4.86 -9.11
N ALA A 182 -5.71 4.77 -7.78
CA ALA A 182 -5.86 3.50 -7.08
C ALA A 182 -7.15 2.76 -7.47
N ARG A 183 -8.30 3.48 -7.52
CA ARG A 183 -9.58 2.89 -7.91
C ARG A 183 -9.58 2.34 -9.34
N PRO A 184 -9.16 3.07 -10.38
CA PRO A 184 -9.02 2.51 -11.74
C PRO A 184 -8.08 1.30 -11.81
N ARG A 185 -7.07 1.25 -10.94
CA ARG A 185 -6.12 0.13 -10.84
C ARG A 185 -6.67 -1.05 -10.02
N ALA A 186 -7.87 -0.97 -9.47
CA ALA A 186 -8.44 -1.92 -8.52
C ALA A 186 -7.49 -2.22 -7.35
N ILE A 187 -6.89 -1.18 -6.78
CA ILE A 187 -6.02 -1.29 -5.60
C ILE A 187 -6.90 -1.30 -4.34
N GLY A 188 -6.63 -2.26 -3.47
CA GLY A 188 -7.38 -2.41 -2.22
C GLY A 188 -6.73 -3.40 -1.28
N GLY A 189 -7.47 -3.80 -0.25
CA GLY A 189 -7.07 -4.76 0.76
C GLY A 189 -7.88 -6.06 0.68
N HIS A 190 -7.22 -7.21 0.84
CA HIS A 190 -7.91 -8.50 0.75
C HIS A 190 -7.13 -9.63 1.46
N PRO A 191 -7.82 -10.77 1.80
CA PRO A 191 -7.12 -11.97 2.27
C PRO A 191 -6.18 -12.52 1.18
N ALA A 192 -5.01 -12.98 1.60
CA ALA A 192 -3.99 -13.60 0.74
C ALA A 192 -4.30 -15.08 0.47
N VAL A 193 -5.51 -15.37 0.02
CA VAL A 193 -5.96 -16.73 -0.32
C VAL A 193 -6.54 -16.78 -1.72
N LEU A 194 -6.36 -17.93 -2.39
CA LEU A 194 -6.95 -18.21 -3.70
C LEU A 194 -7.14 -19.70 -3.92
N LEU A 195 -7.93 -20.06 -4.94
CA LEU A 195 -8.00 -21.43 -5.44
C LEU A 195 -7.03 -21.64 -6.59
N ARG A 196 -6.29 -22.76 -6.55
CA ARG A 196 -5.47 -23.25 -7.66
C ARG A 196 -6.04 -24.55 -8.23
N GLY A 197 -5.71 -24.82 -9.51
CA GLY A 197 -6.15 -26.04 -10.19
C GLY A 197 -7.68 -26.12 -10.24
N VAL A 198 -8.34 -24.99 -10.51
CA VAL A 198 -9.79 -24.91 -10.51
C VAL A 198 -10.37 -25.78 -11.63
N CYS A 199 -11.34 -26.62 -11.27
CA CYS A 199 -12.18 -27.40 -12.17
C CYS A 199 -13.66 -27.20 -11.83
N LEU A 200 -14.56 -27.52 -12.74
CA LEU A 200 -15.99 -27.46 -12.54
C LEU A 200 -16.49 -28.81 -11.98
N ARG A 201 -17.17 -28.75 -10.85
CA ARG A 201 -17.78 -29.90 -10.19
C ARG A 201 -19.30 -29.79 -10.27
N LYS A 202 -19.98 -30.92 -10.57
CA LYS A 202 -21.43 -31.00 -10.58
C LYS A 202 -21.95 -30.90 -9.14
N ASP A 203 -22.77 -29.89 -8.88
CA ASP A 203 -23.43 -29.64 -7.59
C ASP A 203 -24.62 -28.69 -7.85
N PRO A 204 -25.71 -29.24 -8.43
CA PRO A 204 -26.86 -28.44 -8.83
C PRO A 204 -27.63 -27.83 -7.66
N ASP A 205 -27.48 -28.40 -6.47
CA ASP A 205 -28.16 -27.93 -5.25
C ASP A 205 -27.43 -26.77 -4.58
N SER A 206 -26.22 -26.44 -5.06
CA SER A 206 -25.47 -25.31 -4.55
C SER A 206 -26.11 -23.99 -4.94
N ALA A 207 -26.26 -23.07 -3.98
CA ALA A 207 -26.69 -21.69 -4.24
C ALA A 207 -25.76 -20.91 -5.18
N TYR A 208 -24.57 -21.45 -5.47
CA TYR A 208 -23.55 -20.87 -6.34
C TYR A 208 -23.38 -21.63 -7.66
N ALA A 209 -24.26 -22.59 -7.95
CA ALA A 209 -24.22 -23.33 -9.20
C ALA A 209 -24.47 -22.40 -10.39
N ASN A 210 -23.74 -22.62 -11.48
CA ASN A 210 -24.04 -21.96 -12.73
C ASN A 210 -25.32 -22.59 -13.38
N HIS A 211 -25.75 -22.05 -14.53
CA HIS A 211 -26.94 -22.55 -15.24
C HIS A 211 -26.90 -24.07 -15.50
N ASP A 212 -25.71 -24.65 -15.71
CA ASP A 212 -25.54 -26.07 -15.99
C ASP A 212 -25.36 -26.92 -14.69
N GLY A 213 -25.54 -26.33 -13.51
CA GLY A 213 -25.43 -26.98 -12.22
C GLY A 213 -23.98 -27.29 -11.81
N TYR A 214 -23.01 -26.50 -12.25
CA TYR A 214 -21.60 -26.64 -11.87
C TYR A 214 -21.11 -25.51 -10.97
N VAL A 215 -20.20 -25.85 -10.07
CA VAL A 215 -19.49 -24.91 -9.21
C VAL A 215 -17.97 -25.01 -9.39
N PRO A 216 -17.21 -23.90 -9.27
CA PRO A 216 -15.77 -23.95 -9.24
C PRO A 216 -15.26 -24.69 -8.00
N PHE A 217 -14.34 -25.60 -8.19
CA PHE A 217 -13.69 -26.39 -7.14
C PHE A 217 -12.18 -26.38 -7.33
N GLY A 218 -11.43 -26.15 -6.27
CA GLY A 218 -9.97 -26.10 -6.37
C GLY A 218 -9.26 -26.38 -5.05
N LYS A 219 -7.93 -26.28 -5.08
CA LYS A 219 -7.09 -26.39 -3.88
C LYS A 219 -6.90 -24.98 -3.28
N LEU A 220 -7.23 -24.82 -1.99
CA LEU A 220 -6.93 -23.57 -1.27
C LEU A 220 -5.42 -23.40 -1.17
N VAL A 221 -4.96 -22.20 -1.53
CA VAL A 221 -3.56 -21.77 -1.38
C VAL A 221 -3.56 -20.47 -0.59
N ASP A 222 -2.84 -20.48 0.52
CA ASP A 222 -2.49 -19.32 1.29
C ASP A 222 -1.14 -18.77 0.77
N TYR A 223 -1.09 -17.50 0.42
CA TYR A 223 0.12 -16.82 0.01
C TYR A 223 0.44 -15.61 0.92
N SER A 224 0.01 -15.69 2.18
CA SER A 224 0.28 -14.68 3.21
C SER A 224 1.78 -14.39 3.28
N GLY A 225 2.11 -13.13 3.49
CA GLY A 225 3.50 -12.69 3.50
C GLY A 225 4.17 -12.68 2.13
N GLY A 226 3.47 -13.09 1.06
CA GLY A 226 3.94 -13.05 -0.31
C GLY A 226 3.81 -11.68 -0.96
N ARG A 227 3.89 -11.67 -2.28
CA ARG A 227 3.75 -10.48 -3.12
C ARG A 227 2.34 -10.42 -3.72
N SER A 228 1.83 -9.21 -3.93
CA SER A 228 0.56 -8.95 -4.59
C SER A 228 0.73 -8.34 -5.98
N ASN A 229 -0.38 -8.00 -6.61
CA ASN A 229 -0.41 -7.21 -7.84
C ASN A 229 -0.55 -5.69 -7.57
N GLY A 230 -0.05 -5.22 -6.42
CA GLY A 230 -0.12 -3.83 -5.98
C GLY A 230 -1.05 -3.62 -4.78
N CYS A 231 -1.97 -4.55 -4.53
CA CYS A 231 -2.87 -4.53 -3.38
C CYS A 231 -2.14 -4.79 -2.05
N THR A 232 -2.78 -4.40 -0.97
CA THR A 232 -2.43 -4.81 0.39
C THR A 232 -3.06 -6.16 0.67
N SER A 233 -2.27 -7.20 0.95
CA SER A 233 -2.79 -8.55 1.18
C SER A 233 -2.36 -9.08 2.54
N TRP A 234 -3.34 -9.51 3.35
CA TRP A 234 -3.14 -10.02 4.71
C TRP A 234 -3.33 -11.54 4.77
N SER A 235 -2.89 -12.18 5.86
CA SER A 235 -3.30 -13.54 6.15
C SER A 235 -4.83 -13.64 6.24
N ALA A 236 -5.39 -14.84 6.06
CA ALA A 236 -6.84 -15.02 6.19
C ALA A 236 -7.34 -14.61 7.59
N SER A 237 -6.55 -14.89 8.64
CA SER A 237 -6.85 -14.53 10.02
C SER A 237 -6.82 -13.02 10.23
N ASP A 238 -5.75 -12.33 9.75
CA ASP A 238 -5.64 -10.88 9.89
C ASP A 238 -6.71 -10.16 9.08
N ALA A 239 -6.98 -10.61 7.86
CA ALA A 239 -8.04 -10.07 7.02
C ALA A 239 -9.42 -10.19 7.68
N GLY A 240 -9.69 -11.33 8.34
CA GLY A 240 -10.92 -11.57 9.09
C GLY A 240 -11.13 -10.62 10.28
N GLN A 241 -10.06 -9.97 10.75
CA GLN A 241 -10.13 -8.96 11.82
C GLN A 241 -10.10 -7.53 11.26
N ILE A 242 -9.30 -7.28 10.22
CA ILE A 242 -9.08 -5.93 9.67
C ILE A 242 -10.25 -5.49 8.78
N ILE A 243 -10.76 -6.37 7.91
CA ILE A 243 -11.83 -6.00 6.97
C ILE A 243 -13.12 -5.57 7.71
N PRO A 244 -13.60 -6.29 8.74
CA PRO A 244 -14.79 -5.84 9.48
C PRO A 244 -14.65 -4.48 10.14
N MET A 245 -13.43 -4.05 10.49
CA MET A 245 -13.17 -2.71 11.05
C MET A 245 -13.47 -1.59 10.05
N MET A 246 -13.38 -1.88 8.74
CA MET A 246 -13.62 -0.93 7.65
C MET A 246 -15.04 -0.99 7.10
N LYS A 247 -15.79 -2.06 7.40
CA LYS A 247 -17.13 -2.25 6.89
C LYS A 247 -18.05 -1.13 7.34
N ASP A 248 -18.69 -0.45 6.38
CA ASP A 248 -19.59 0.68 6.60
C ASP A 248 -18.99 1.87 7.38
N LYS A 249 -17.70 1.82 7.66
CA LYS A 249 -16.94 2.84 8.39
C LYS A 249 -15.61 3.15 7.70
N PRO A 250 -15.63 3.96 6.64
CA PRO A 250 -14.40 4.36 5.96
C PRO A 250 -13.36 4.91 6.94
N THR A 251 -12.10 4.56 6.69
CA THR A 251 -10.96 5.07 7.45
C THR A 251 -9.80 5.42 6.53
N THR A 252 -8.68 5.87 7.10
CA THR A 252 -7.49 6.20 6.32
C THR A 252 -6.45 5.08 6.38
N LEU A 253 -5.70 4.95 5.28
CA LEU A 253 -4.47 4.19 5.19
C LEU A 253 -3.38 5.09 4.61
N TYR A 254 -2.24 5.19 5.27
CA TYR A 254 -1.05 5.78 4.70
C TYR A 254 -0.01 4.70 4.39
N ILE A 255 0.43 4.61 3.13
CA ILE A 255 1.49 3.71 2.69
C ILE A 255 2.77 4.52 2.49
N TYR A 256 3.78 4.27 3.30
CA TYR A 256 5.12 4.82 3.14
C TYR A 256 5.98 3.89 2.26
N PRO A 257 6.82 4.39 1.35
CA PRO A 257 7.12 5.79 1.04
C PRO A 257 6.27 6.35 -0.11
N ASP A 258 6.09 7.67 -0.17
CA ASP A 258 5.57 8.34 -1.38
C ASP A 258 6.71 8.57 -2.40
N SER A 259 6.37 9.11 -3.60
CA SER A 259 7.35 9.32 -4.67
C SER A 259 8.47 10.29 -4.29
N ARG A 260 8.19 11.28 -3.41
CA ARG A 260 9.16 12.28 -2.96
C ARG A 260 10.19 11.64 -2.02
N ASP A 261 9.74 10.77 -1.10
CA ASP A 261 10.64 10.02 -0.23
C ASP A 261 11.59 9.14 -1.04
N ILE A 262 11.02 8.42 -2.02
CA ILE A 262 11.79 7.54 -2.92
C ILE A 262 12.85 8.34 -3.67
N ALA A 263 12.47 9.47 -4.25
CA ALA A 263 13.39 10.33 -4.99
C ALA A 263 14.50 10.90 -4.08
N ALA A 264 14.15 11.37 -2.88
CA ALA A 264 15.11 11.92 -1.92
C ALA A 264 16.11 10.88 -1.45
N VAL A 265 15.65 9.66 -1.10
CA VAL A 265 16.52 8.55 -0.70
C VAL A 265 17.42 8.12 -1.86
N ALA A 266 16.86 7.96 -3.08
CA ALA A 266 17.66 7.59 -4.25
C ALA A 266 18.74 8.64 -4.56
N GLN A 267 18.44 9.94 -4.42
CA GLN A 267 19.39 11.03 -4.61
C GLN A 267 20.50 11.00 -3.54
N ALA A 268 20.16 10.80 -2.26
CA ALA A 268 21.14 10.68 -1.18
C ALA A 268 22.10 9.51 -1.44
N VAL A 269 21.57 8.34 -1.80
CA VAL A 269 22.37 7.16 -2.14
C VAL A 269 23.29 7.43 -3.34
N LYS A 270 22.77 8.02 -4.41
CA LYS A 270 23.56 8.38 -5.61
C LYS A 270 24.71 9.34 -5.26
N ALA A 271 24.49 10.24 -4.31
CA ALA A 271 25.50 11.17 -3.82
C ALA A 271 26.48 10.54 -2.78
N GLY A 272 26.43 9.22 -2.55
CA GLY A 272 27.25 8.52 -1.57
C GLY A 272 26.92 8.90 -0.10
N ARG A 273 25.76 9.51 0.16
CA ARG A 273 25.33 9.94 1.49
C ARG A 273 24.39 8.92 2.12
N SER A 274 24.54 8.69 3.44
CA SER A 274 23.57 7.90 4.19
C SER A 274 22.23 8.65 4.26
N PRO A 275 21.10 8.04 3.85
CA PRO A 275 19.79 8.66 3.99
C PRO A 275 19.47 9.08 5.42
N SER A 276 19.78 8.27 6.43
CA SER A 276 19.54 8.60 7.84
C SER A 276 20.31 9.85 8.29
N ARG A 277 21.57 10.02 7.86
CA ARG A 277 22.34 11.24 8.10
C ARG A 277 21.79 12.47 7.39
N ALA A 278 21.02 12.26 6.32
CA ALA A 278 20.32 13.30 5.61
C ALA A 278 18.89 13.55 6.17
N GLY A 279 18.54 12.98 7.32
CA GLY A 279 17.21 13.10 7.91
C GLY A 279 16.10 12.36 7.17
N LEU A 280 16.47 11.42 6.28
CA LEU A 280 15.55 10.62 5.48
C LEU A 280 15.41 9.22 6.11
N TYR A 281 14.20 8.69 6.07
CA TYR A 281 13.94 7.33 6.55
C TYR A 281 13.87 6.33 5.38
N TRP A 282 14.52 5.20 5.59
CA TRP A 282 14.32 3.94 4.87
C TRP A 282 14.83 2.82 5.76
N ASN A 283 14.13 1.70 5.82
CA ASN A 283 14.60 0.56 6.61
C ASN A 283 16.01 0.14 6.16
N ALA A 284 16.96 0.12 7.11
CA ALA A 284 18.38 -0.04 6.81
C ALA A 284 18.73 -1.39 6.15
N SER A 285 18.09 -2.50 6.61
CA SER A 285 18.34 -3.83 6.04
C SER A 285 17.83 -3.93 4.60
N CYS A 286 16.62 -3.42 4.34
CA CYS A 286 16.08 -3.39 2.98
C CYS A 286 16.85 -2.44 2.07
N LEU A 287 17.29 -1.28 2.56
CA LEU A 287 18.09 -0.38 1.73
C LEU A 287 19.42 -1.02 1.30
N LYS A 288 20.07 -1.76 2.22
CA LYS A 288 21.28 -2.53 1.91
C LYS A 288 21.04 -3.58 0.82
N GLU A 289 19.91 -4.29 0.88
CA GLU A 289 19.52 -5.31 -0.11
C GLU A 289 19.24 -4.71 -1.49
N ILE A 290 18.36 -3.69 -1.55
CA ILE A 290 17.92 -3.10 -2.80
C ILE A 290 18.91 -2.09 -3.39
N ARG A 291 19.89 -1.63 -2.60
CA ARG A 291 20.88 -0.58 -2.91
C ARG A 291 20.26 0.80 -3.07
N SER A 292 19.31 0.96 -3.98
CA SER A 292 18.61 2.23 -4.22
C SER A 292 17.18 1.97 -4.65
N PRO A 293 16.18 2.67 -4.08
CA PRO A 293 14.79 2.55 -4.51
C PRO A 293 14.54 3.30 -5.81
N LYS A 294 13.42 2.96 -6.48
CA LYS A 294 12.99 3.62 -7.71
C LYS A 294 11.47 3.79 -7.75
N PHE A 295 11.02 4.99 -8.03
CA PHE A 295 9.65 5.26 -8.45
C PHE A 295 9.56 5.26 -9.97
N TRP A 296 8.57 4.58 -10.50
CA TRP A 296 8.25 4.52 -11.93
C TRP A 296 6.95 5.31 -12.16
N PRO A 297 7.02 6.56 -12.62
CA PRO A 297 5.82 7.34 -12.91
C PRO A 297 4.96 6.67 -13.99
N LYS A 298 3.65 6.81 -13.93
CA LYS A 298 2.73 6.25 -14.91
C LYS A 298 3.03 6.76 -16.33
N GLU A 299 3.42 8.02 -16.45
CA GLU A 299 3.77 8.65 -17.72
C GLU A 299 4.94 7.96 -18.43
N THR A 300 5.84 7.35 -17.65
CA THR A 300 6.99 6.61 -18.17
C THR A 300 6.68 5.12 -18.37
N LEU A 301 5.99 4.51 -17.40
CA LEU A 301 5.84 3.04 -17.38
C LEU A 301 4.64 2.55 -18.21
N GLU A 302 3.52 3.30 -18.26
CA GLU A 302 2.33 2.88 -19.02
C GLU A 302 2.57 2.72 -20.51
N PRO A 303 3.28 3.64 -21.21
CA PRO A 303 3.62 3.44 -22.63
C PRO A 303 4.40 2.13 -22.87
N ILE A 304 5.36 1.81 -21.99
CA ILE A 304 6.14 0.57 -22.06
C ILE A 304 5.23 -0.65 -21.90
N LEU A 305 4.33 -0.63 -20.91
CA LEU A 305 3.38 -1.71 -20.66
C LEU A 305 2.39 -1.90 -21.81
N ILE A 306 1.89 -0.81 -22.39
CA ILE A 306 0.99 -0.84 -23.56
C ILE A 306 1.70 -1.48 -24.76
N GLN A 307 2.92 -1.02 -25.08
CA GLN A 307 3.69 -1.54 -26.20
C GLN A 307 4.04 -3.02 -25.99
N TYR A 308 4.44 -3.40 -24.78
CA TYR A 308 4.71 -4.79 -24.44
C TYR A 308 3.48 -5.69 -24.68
N ARG A 309 2.29 -5.27 -24.26
CA ARG A 309 1.03 -6.03 -24.44
C ARG A 309 0.65 -6.20 -25.90
N LYS A 310 0.92 -5.19 -26.75
CA LYS A 310 0.68 -5.30 -28.20
C LYS A 310 1.52 -6.40 -28.82
N GLY A 311 2.80 -6.53 -28.42
CA GLY A 311 3.70 -7.58 -28.89
C GLY A 311 3.52 -8.95 -28.20
N HIS A 312 2.81 -8.97 -27.05
CA HIS A 312 2.62 -10.16 -26.23
C HIS A 312 1.15 -10.27 -25.79
N PRO A 313 0.22 -10.50 -26.71
CA PRO A 313 -1.20 -10.61 -26.38
C PRO A 313 -1.41 -11.77 -25.41
N ALA A 314 -2.32 -11.56 -24.45
CA ALA A 314 -2.71 -12.65 -23.56
C ALA A 314 -3.32 -13.81 -24.35
N PRO A 315 -2.97 -15.07 -24.03
CA PRO A 315 -3.62 -16.20 -24.69
C PRO A 315 -5.14 -16.17 -24.37
N PRO A 316 -5.98 -16.66 -25.28
CA PRO A 316 -7.41 -16.71 -25.03
C PRO A 316 -7.70 -17.50 -23.74
N PRO A 317 -8.74 -17.12 -22.98
CA PRO A 317 -9.13 -17.84 -21.79
C PRO A 317 -9.42 -19.31 -22.14
N ARG A 318 -8.81 -20.23 -21.41
CA ARG A 318 -9.13 -21.66 -21.55
C ARG A 318 -10.38 -21.96 -20.74
N PRO A 319 -11.33 -22.74 -21.26
CA PRO A 319 -12.46 -23.22 -20.48
C PRO A 319 -11.98 -23.92 -19.23
N THR A 320 -12.67 -23.66 -18.12
CA THR A 320 -12.38 -24.38 -16.88
C THR A 320 -12.73 -25.86 -17.06
N PRO A 321 -11.81 -26.81 -16.84
CA PRO A 321 -12.09 -28.22 -17.09
C PRO A 321 -13.09 -28.78 -16.08
N ILE A 322 -13.77 -29.85 -16.44
CA ILE A 322 -14.56 -30.66 -15.50
C ILE A 322 -13.61 -31.41 -14.58
N CYS A 323 -13.96 -31.53 -13.30
CA CYS A 323 -13.16 -32.26 -12.32
C CYS A 323 -13.09 -33.75 -12.69
N LYS A 324 -11.88 -34.34 -12.62
CA LYS A 324 -11.70 -35.79 -12.86
C LYS A 324 -12.24 -36.60 -11.66
N GLY A 325 -12.91 -37.72 -11.93
CA GLY A 325 -13.37 -38.64 -10.88
C GLY A 325 -14.72 -38.27 -10.25
N GLN A 326 -15.57 -37.62 -11.01
CA GLN A 326 -17.00 -37.48 -10.69
C GLN A 326 -17.85 -38.48 -11.44
#